data_168b9093ecf8c7d9b8a1f302733d5bce
#
_entry.id   168b9093ecf8c7d9b8a1f302733d5bce
#
_cell.length_a   1.000
_cell.length_b   1.000
_cell.length_c   1.000
_cell.angle_alpha   90.00
_cell.angle_beta   90.00
_cell.angle_gamma   90.00
#
_symmetry.space_group_name_H-M   'P 1'
#
loop_
_entity.id
_entity.type
_entity.pdbx_description
1 polymer ?
#
loop_
_entity_poly.entity_id
_entity_poly.type
_entity_poly.pdbx_seq_one_letter_code
_entity_poly.pdbx_strand_id
1 'polypeptide(L)'
;MAEDSEIGPDPSLLLVDDDEIFLNRLARAMEKRGFLVSRAASVAEARVLLEGGAPAFAVVDLRLEDGNGLDVVDALREARADARIVVLTGYGAIATAVAAVKMGATDYLSKPADADEVTRALLARGETLPPPPETPMSADRVR
;
A
#
# COMPACT_ATOMS: atom_id res chain seq x y z
N MET A 1 -1.55 13.79 -19.40
CA MET A 1 -0.28 13.19 -19.07
C MET A 1 -0.45 11.71 -18.87
N ALA A 2 0.60 10.96 -19.18
CA ALA A 2 0.52 9.51 -19.09
C ALA A 2 0.27 9.03 -17.67
N GLU A 3 0.87 9.71 -16.70
CA GLU A 3 0.71 9.31 -15.31
C GLU A 3 -0.73 9.48 -14.85
N ASP A 4 -1.36 10.56 -15.25
CA ASP A 4 -2.75 10.78 -14.88
C ASP A 4 -3.65 9.70 -15.46
N SER A 5 -3.37 9.29 -16.69
CA SER A 5 -4.13 8.24 -17.33
C SER A 5 -4.01 6.92 -16.57
N GLU A 6 -2.81 6.63 -16.09
CA GLU A 6 -2.57 5.38 -15.37
C GLU A 6 -3.24 5.35 -14.01
N ILE A 7 -3.33 6.51 -13.36
CA ILE A 7 -3.97 6.59 -12.05
C ILE A 7 -5.48 6.37 -12.17
N GLY A 8 -6.06 6.80 -13.28
CA GLY A 8 -7.49 6.64 -13.51
C GLY A 8 -8.29 7.80 -12.95
N PRO A 9 -9.61 7.64 -12.87
CA PRO A 9 -10.49 8.77 -12.52
C PRO A 9 -10.50 9.14 -11.04
N ASP A 10 -10.07 8.24 -10.17
CA ASP A 10 -10.08 8.50 -8.72
C ASP A 10 -8.65 8.45 -8.21
N PRO A 11 -7.99 9.60 -8.07
CA PRO A 11 -6.58 9.63 -7.64
C PRO A 11 -6.40 9.66 -6.13
N SER A 12 -7.43 9.40 -5.34
CA SER A 12 -7.32 9.50 -3.89
C SER A 12 -6.36 8.46 -3.34
N LEU A 13 -5.43 8.91 -2.51
CA LEU A 13 -4.38 8.08 -1.94
C LEU A 13 -4.23 8.40 -0.47
N LEU A 14 -4.28 7.38 0.37
CA LEU A 14 -4.02 7.51 1.79
C LEU A 14 -2.64 6.95 2.09
N LEU A 15 -1.81 7.75 2.76
CA LEU A 15 -0.50 7.31 3.23
C LEU A 15 -0.54 7.22 4.74
N VAL A 16 -0.14 6.07 5.28
CA VAL A 16 -0.14 5.84 6.72
C VAL A 16 1.26 5.41 7.16
N ASP A 17 1.91 6.24 7.97
CA ASP A 17 3.26 5.96 8.45
C ASP A 17 3.54 6.88 9.63
N ASP A 18 4.03 6.33 10.74
CA ASP A 18 4.31 7.15 11.92
C ASP A 18 5.64 7.89 11.85
N ASP A 19 6.46 7.61 10.83
CA ASP A 19 7.64 8.40 10.55
C ASP A 19 7.19 9.61 9.73
N GLU A 20 7.01 10.74 10.39
CA GLU A 20 6.42 11.90 9.73
C GLU A 20 7.32 12.50 8.67
N ILE A 21 8.63 12.38 8.83
CA ILE A 21 9.55 12.89 7.81
C ILE A 21 9.38 12.09 6.52
N PHE A 22 9.38 10.78 6.64
CA PHE A 22 9.15 9.91 5.49
C PHE A 22 7.77 10.15 4.89
N LEU A 23 6.75 10.23 5.75
CA LEU A 23 5.37 10.43 5.33
C LEU A 23 5.22 11.70 4.49
N ASN A 24 5.79 12.81 4.98
CA ASN A 24 5.65 14.07 4.27
C ASN A 24 6.44 14.07 2.97
N ARG A 25 7.61 13.45 2.96
CA ARG A 25 8.41 13.36 1.75
C ARG A 25 7.70 12.55 0.69
N LEU A 26 7.17 11.40 1.08
CA LEU A 26 6.46 10.54 0.15
C LEU A 26 5.20 11.22 -0.37
N ALA A 27 4.47 11.91 0.53
CA ALA A 27 3.26 12.61 0.13
C ALA A 27 3.54 13.63 -0.96
N ARG A 28 4.60 14.42 -0.80
CA ARG A 28 4.93 15.42 -1.79
C ARG A 28 5.27 14.79 -3.14
N ALA A 29 6.01 13.70 -3.10
CA ALA A 29 6.40 13.02 -4.33
C ALA A 29 5.19 12.43 -5.04
N MET A 30 4.24 11.88 -4.28
CA MET A 30 3.06 11.31 -4.88
C MET A 30 2.11 12.38 -5.41
N GLU A 31 2.04 13.52 -4.73
CA GLU A 31 1.24 14.63 -5.25
C GLU A 31 1.75 15.11 -6.60
N LYS A 32 3.07 15.11 -6.76
CA LYS A 32 3.66 15.50 -8.04
C LYS A 32 3.31 14.54 -9.15
N ARG A 33 2.96 13.32 -8.80
CA ARG A 33 2.58 12.31 -9.79
C ARG A 33 1.09 12.32 -10.10
N GLY A 34 0.32 13.19 -9.47
CA GLY A 34 -1.09 13.35 -9.76
C GLY A 34 -2.03 12.75 -8.72
N PHE A 35 -1.50 12.17 -7.66
CA PHE A 35 -2.34 11.63 -6.60
C PHE A 35 -2.87 12.74 -5.70
N LEU A 36 -4.08 12.53 -5.20
CA LEU A 36 -4.68 13.41 -4.21
C LEU A 36 -4.44 12.75 -2.85
N VAL A 37 -3.48 13.27 -2.10
CA VAL A 37 -2.92 12.56 -0.95
C VAL A 37 -3.53 13.02 0.37
N SER A 38 -3.93 12.06 1.20
CA SER A 38 -4.26 12.26 2.60
C SER A 38 -3.20 11.53 3.43
N ARG A 39 -2.86 12.08 4.59
CA ARG A 39 -1.80 11.55 5.44
C ARG A 39 -2.34 11.19 6.80
N ALA A 40 -1.90 10.06 7.33
CA ALA A 40 -2.22 9.65 8.68
C ALA A 40 -0.94 9.14 9.33
N ALA A 41 -0.65 9.58 10.54
CA ALA A 41 0.55 9.16 11.26
C ALA A 41 0.28 8.04 12.25
N SER A 42 -0.94 7.53 12.29
CA SER A 42 -1.32 6.50 13.24
C SER A 42 -2.52 5.73 12.74
N VAL A 43 -2.80 4.60 13.38
CA VAL A 43 -4.00 3.83 13.10
C VAL A 43 -5.23 4.69 13.37
N ALA A 44 -5.23 5.42 14.48
CA ALA A 44 -6.38 6.25 14.85
C ALA A 44 -6.67 7.31 13.80
N GLU A 45 -5.62 7.99 13.33
CA GLU A 45 -5.83 9.00 12.30
C GLU A 45 -6.34 8.40 10.99
N ALA A 46 -5.82 7.23 10.64
CA ALA A 46 -6.28 6.56 9.43
C ALA A 46 -7.77 6.22 9.53
N ARG A 47 -8.21 5.73 10.68
CA ARG A 47 -9.62 5.39 10.87
C ARG A 47 -10.52 6.61 10.74
N VAL A 48 -10.07 7.74 11.28
CA VAL A 48 -10.85 8.99 11.17
C VAL A 48 -10.98 9.38 9.69
N LEU A 49 -9.90 9.29 8.94
CA LEU A 49 -9.96 9.64 7.53
C LEU A 49 -10.88 8.71 6.74
N LEU A 50 -10.91 7.44 7.11
CA LEU A 50 -11.77 6.48 6.41
C LEU A 50 -13.25 6.76 6.65
N GLU A 51 -13.59 7.43 7.75
CA GLU A 51 -14.98 7.82 7.99
C GLU A 51 -15.48 8.78 6.92
N GLY A 52 -14.59 9.55 6.33
CA GLY A 52 -14.95 10.49 5.28
C GLY A 52 -14.99 9.88 3.89
N GLY A 53 -14.69 8.61 3.78
CA GLY A 53 -14.70 7.93 2.50
C GLY A 53 -13.39 7.19 2.26
N ALA A 54 -13.48 6.00 1.68
CA ALA A 54 -12.30 5.19 1.43
C ALA A 54 -11.59 5.62 0.15
N PRO A 55 -10.26 5.67 0.16
CA PRO A 55 -9.50 6.06 -1.01
C PRO A 55 -9.39 4.92 -2.02
N ALA A 56 -9.06 5.29 -3.26
CA ALA A 56 -8.81 4.29 -4.29
C ALA A 56 -7.48 3.60 -4.10
N PHE A 57 -6.52 4.29 -3.48
CA PHE A 57 -5.16 3.78 -3.27
C PHE A 57 -4.74 4.02 -1.82
N ALA A 58 -3.90 3.14 -1.30
CA ALA A 58 -3.36 3.34 0.05
C ALA A 58 -1.97 2.72 0.16
N VAL A 59 -1.12 3.38 0.94
CA VAL A 59 0.19 2.85 1.31
C VAL A 59 0.23 2.85 2.83
N VAL A 60 0.44 1.69 3.42
CA VAL A 60 0.31 1.51 4.87
C VAL A 60 1.56 0.87 5.43
N ASP A 61 2.20 1.56 6.39
CA ASP A 61 3.30 0.97 7.15
C ASP A 61 2.70 -0.05 8.11
N LEU A 62 3.27 -1.24 8.14
CA LEU A 62 2.76 -2.30 9.01
C LEU A 62 3.10 -2.10 10.48
N ARG A 63 4.13 -1.32 10.78
CA ARG A 63 4.52 -1.05 12.17
C ARG A 63 4.19 0.37 12.54
N LEU A 64 3.16 0.54 13.31
CA LEU A 64 2.71 1.86 13.78
C LEU A 64 2.75 1.87 15.30
N GLU A 65 3.00 3.03 15.89
CA GLU A 65 3.16 3.13 17.33
C GLU A 65 1.90 2.72 18.09
N ASP A 66 0.74 3.04 17.55
CA ASP A 66 -0.52 2.76 18.23
C ASP A 66 -1.21 1.51 17.73
N GLY A 67 -0.49 0.67 16.96
CA GLY A 67 -1.10 -0.56 16.51
C GLY A 67 -0.43 -1.15 15.30
N ASN A 68 -1.17 -1.98 14.61
CA ASN A 68 -0.67 -2.74 13.49
C ASN A 68 -1.32 -2.25 12.22
N GLY A 69 -0.53 -2.02 11.19
CA GLY A 69 -1.05 -1.60 9.91
C GLY A 69 -2.02 -2.60 9.29
N LEU A 70 -1.98 -3.87 9.73
CA LEU A 70 -2.95 -4.84 9.26
C LEU A 70 -4.38 -4.43 9.59
N ASP A 71 -4.58 -3.75 10.71
CA ASP A 71 -5.90 -3.26 11.07
C ASP A 71 -6.38 -2.22 10.07
N VAL A 72 -5.46 -1.39 9.58
CA VAL A 72 -5.80 -0.40 8.57
C VAL A 72 -6.12 -1.08 7.24
N VAL A 73 -5.36 -2.10 6.88
CA VAL A 73 -5.62 -2.86 5.65
C VAL A 73 -7.02 -3.46 5.68
N ASP A 74 -7.37 -4.07 6.81
CA ASP A 74 -8.67 -4.70 6.97
C ASP A 74 -9.79 -3.66 6.84
N ALA A 75 -9.64 -2.52 7.50
CA ALA A 75 -10.64 -1.46 7.45
C ALA A 75 -10.79 -0.90 6.04
N LEU A 76 -9.68 -0.73 5.34
CA LEU A 76 -9.70 -0.24 3.96
C LEU A 76 -10.44 -1.22 3.04
N ARG A 77 -10.15 -2.50 3.20
CA ARG A 77 -10.75 -3.50 2.33
C ARG A 77 -12.25 -3.62 2.58
N GLU A 78 -12.65 -3.50 3.84
CA GLU A 78 -14.07 -3.52 4.15
C GLU A 78 -14.77 -2.29 3.60
N ALA A 79 -14.10 -1.14 3.65
CA ALA A 79 -14.71 0.10 3.20
C ALA A 79 -14.75 0.20 1.68
N ARG A 80 -13.79 -0.41 1.00
CA ARG A 80 -13.75 -0.30 -0.45
C ARG A 80 -13.07 -1.53 -1.03
N ALA A 81 -13.85 -2.38 -1.66
CA ALA A 81 -13.38 -3.69 -2.14
C ALA A 81 -12.35 -3.57 -3.25
N ASP A 82 -12.40 -2.50 -4.05
CA ASP A 82 -11.47 -2.35 -5.18
C ASP A 82 -10.27 -1.46 -4.87
N ALA A 83 -10.07 -1.08 -3.61
CA ALA A 83 -8.92 -0.26 -3.24
C ALA A 83 -7.64 -1.03 -3.51
N ARG A 84 -6.64 -0.32 -4.00
CA ARG A 84 -5.32 -0.90 -4.22
C ARG A 84 -4.44 -0.51 -3.03
N ILE A 85 -3.98 -1.50 -2.30
CA ILE A 85 -3.31 -1.28 -1.03
C ILE A 85 -1.92 -1.88 -1.10
N VAL A 86 -0.90 -1.03 -0.91
CA VAL A 86 0.49 -1.46 -0.83
C VAL A 86 0.94 -1.29 0.62
N VAL A 87 1.52 -2.33 1.21
CA VAL A 87 2.02 -2.23 2.58
C VAL A 87 3.53 -2.09 2.55
N LEU A 88 4.05 -1.33 3.51
CA LEU A 88 5.49 -1.17 3.68
C LEU A 88 5.93 -1.97 4.90
N THR A 89 7.02 -2.68 4.76
CA THR A 89 7.52 -3.51 5.84
C THR A 89 8.95 -3.11 6.17
N GLY A 90 9.26 -3.19 7.44
CA GLY A 90 10.62 -3.01 7.87
C GLY A 90 11.41 -4.30 7.72
N TYR A 91 12.66 -4.20 8.09
CA TYR A 91 13.58 -5.31 7.99
C TYR A 91 13.08 -6.49 8.83
N GLY A 92 13.03 -7.65 8.23
CA GLY A 92 12.68 -8.87 8.96
C GLY A 92 11.21 -9.13 9.14
N ALA A 93 10.33 -8.36 8.48
CA ALA A 93 8.89 -8.47 8.67
C ALA A 93 8.17 -9.15 7.51
N ILE A 94 8.84 -10.09 6.85
CA ILE A 94 8.26 -10.74 5.68
C ILE A 94 6.98 -11.50 6.00
N ALA A 95 6.95 -12.19 7.15
CA ALA A 95 5.75 -12.96 7.51
C ALA A 95 4.54 -12.04 7.67
N THR A 96 4.75 -10.84 8.23
CA THR A 96 3.65 -9.89 8.39
C THR A 96 3.20 -9.36 7.03
N ALA A 97 4.16 -9.15 6.11
CA ALA A 97 3.82 -8.71 4.76
C ALA A 97 2.97 -9.75 4.03
N VAL A 98 3.33 -11.01 4.19
CA VAL A 98 2.55 -12.09 3.57
C VAL A 98 1.14 -12.13 4.17
N ALA A 99 1.03 -11.95 5.48
CA ALA A 99 -0.28 -11.89 6.12
C ALA A 99 -1.12 -10.74 5.56
N ALA A 100 -0.49 -9.59 5.32
CA ALA A 100 -1.20 -8.43 4.78
C ALA A 100 -1.77 -8.74 3.40
N VAL A 101 -1.01 -9.41 2.56
CA VAL A 101 -1.48 -9.77 1.22
C VAL A 101 -2.66 -10.72 1.32
N LYS A 102 -2.60 -11.67 2.25
CA LYS A 102 -3.72 -12.59 2.45
C LYS A 102 -4.96 -11.87 2.95
N MET A 103 -4.80 -10.76 3.65
CA MET A 103 -5.94 -9.97 4.13
C MET A 103 -6.48 -9.02 3.09
N GLY A 104 -5.84 -8.93 1.94
CA GLY A 104 -6.36 -8.11 0.86
C GLY A 104 -5.44 -7.01 0.37
N ALA A 105 -4.22 -6.89 0.90
CA ALA A 105 -3.27 -5.94 0.35
C ALA A 105 -2.90 -6.39 -1.07
N THR A 106 -2.68 -5.40 -1.94
CA THR A 106 -2.35 -5.68 -3.33
C THR A 106 -0.91 -6.16 -3.46
N ASP A 107 -0.01 -5.57 -2.67
CA ASP A 107 1.41 -5.90 -2.76
C ASP A 107 2.10 -5.37 -1.52
N TYR A 108 3.39 -5.67 -1.36
CA TYR A 108 4.19 -5.13 -0.28
C TYR A 108 5.55 -4.69 -0.81
N LEU A 109 6.17 -3.74 -0.11
CA LEU A 109 7.51 -3.26 -0.42
C LEU A 109 8.31 -3.15 0.87
N SER A 110 9.60 -3.41 0.79
CA SER A 110 10.49 -3.23 1.93
C SER A 110 10.92 -1.77 2.04
N LYS A 111 10.98 -1.26 3.25
CA LYS A 111 11.55 0.06 3.49
C LYS A 111 13.08 -0.03 3.45
N PRO A 112 13.74 0.96 2.91
CA PRO A 112 13.20 2.19 2.34
C PRO A 112 12.64 1.95 0.95
N ALA A 113 11.48 2.56 0.66
CA ALA A 113 10.87 2.48 -0.65
C ALA A 113 10.75 3.89 -1.20
N ASP A 114 11.08 4.07 -2.45
CA ASP A 114 10.97 5.40 -3.04
C ASP A 114 9.66 5.54 -3.79
N ALA A 115 9.38 6.79 -4.20
CA ALA A 115 8.11 7.09 -4.84
C ALA A 115 7.91 6.33 -6.15
N ASP A 116 8.99 6.06 -6.88
CA ASP A 116 8.86 5.29 -8.11
C ASP A 116 8.42 3.86 -7.84
N GLU A 117 9.01 3.22 -6.83
CA GLU A 117 8.62 1.88 -6.46
C GLU A 117 7.18 1.83 -5.99
N VAL A 118 6.81 2.81 -5.16
CA VAL A 118 5.45 2.88 -4.63
C VAL A 118 4.45 3.07 -5.76
N THR A 119 4.75 3.97 -6.68
CA THR A 119 3.86 4.25 -7.80
C THR A 119 3.68 3.00 -8.66
N ARG A 120 4.77 2.31 -8.97
CA ARG A 120 4.67 1.10 -9.78
C ARG A 120 3.81 0.03 -9.10
N ALA A 121 4.00 -0.13 -7.78
CA ALA A 121 3.22 -1.13 -7.05
C ALA A 121 1.74 -0.77 -7.00
N LEU A 122 1.43 0.52 -6.80
CA LEU A 122 0.03 0.96 -6.75
C LEU A 122 -0.67 0.82 -8.10
N LEU A 123 0.05 1.06 -9.18
CA LEU A 123 -0.55 1.06 -10.51
C LEU A 123 -0.41 -0.28 -11.22
N ALA A 124 0.31 -1.23 -10.64
CA ALA A 124 0.48 -2.54 -11.26
C ALA A 124 -0.87 -3.24 -11.34
N ARG A 125 -1.19 -3.75 -12.50
CA ARG A 125 -2.37 -4.59 -12.65
C ARG A 125 -1.97 -6.00 -12.28
N GLY A 126 -2.94 -6.82 -11.91
CA GLY A 126 -2.64 -8.17 -11.49
C GLY A 126 -1.76 -8.93 -12.46
N GLU A 127 -1.91 -8.65 -13.73
CA GLU A 127 -1.14 -9.36 -14.74
C GLU A 127 0.33 -9.03 -14.70
N THR A 128 0.74 -7.96 -14.06
CA THR A 128 2.14 -7.57 -14.01
C THR A 128 2.88 -8.21 -12.85
N LEU A 129 2.18 -8.83 -11.94
CA LEU A 129 2.83 -9.44 -10.79
C LEU A 129 3.32 -10.82 -11.17
N PRO A 130 4.60 -11.11 -10.98
CA PRO A 130 5.07 -12.46 -11.22
C PRO A 130 4.46 -13.41 -10.20
N PRO A 131 4.28 -14.67 -10.57
CA PRO A 131 3.83 -15.62 -9.58
C PRO A 131 4.86 -15.73 -8.47
N PRO A 132 4.44 -16.09 -7.26
CA PRO A 132 5.42 -16.24 -6.18
C PRO A 132 6.44 -17.29 -6.57
N PRO A 133 7.67 -17.05 -6.26
CA PRO A 133 8.69 -18.03 -6.54
C PRO A 133 8.50 -19.21 -5.63
N GLU A 134 8.10 -20.11 -6.09
CA GLU A 134 7.95 -21.17 -5.20
C GLU A 134 8.04 -22.41 -5.87
N THR A 135 7.66 -21.80 -6.03
CA THR A 135 7.59 -22.24 -6.56
C THR A 135 8.18 -22.55 -7.28
N PRO A 136 8.44 -22.90 -7.28
CA PRO A 136 8.93 -23.21 -7.93
C PRO A 136 9.17 -24.10 -7.81
N MET A 137 8.62 -24.33 -7.48
CA MET A 137 8.82 -24.97 -7.41
C MET A 137 8.77 -25.53 -7.66
N SER A 138 8.42 -25.59 -7.76
CA SER A 138 8.42 -26.09 -8.10
C SER A 138 8.50 -26.69 -8.48
N ALA A 139 8.31 -26.92 -8.44
CA ALA A 139 8.34 -27.39 -8.90
C ALA A 139 8.11 -28.01 -9.14
N ASP A 140 7.84 -27.89 -8.90
CA ASP A 140 7.61 -28.34 -9.02
C ASP A 140 7.13 -28.50 -9.34
N ARG A 141 6.85 -28.41 -9.07
CA ARG A 141 6.50 -28.57 -9.44
C ARG A 141 6.45 -28.98 -9.96
N VAL A 142 6.43 -29.17 -9.84
CA VAL A 142 6.50 -29.49 -10.21
C VAL A 142 6.29 -29.88 -10.55
N ARG A 143 5.94 -29.95 -10.35
CA ARG A 143 5.77 -30.37 -10.73
C ARG A 143 6.09 -31.07 -10.94
#